data_b46b919683ffa09b5bff4eab7621cc6c
#
_entry.id   b46b919683ffa09b5bff4eab7621cc6c
#
_cell.length_a   1.000
_cell.length_b   1.000
_cell.length_c   1.000
_cell.angle_alpha   90.00
_cell.angle_beta   90.00
_cell.angle_gamma   90.00
#
_symmetry.space_group_name_H-M   'P 1'
#
loop_
_entity.id
_entity.type
_entity.pdbx_description
1 polymer ?
#
loop_
_entity_poly.entity_id
_entity_poly.type
_entity_poly.pdbx_seq_one_letter_code
_entity_poly.pdbx_strand_id
1 'polypeptide(L)'
;MHPDAEETLRLILARLSDAKAEDTITIDLRGKTSIGDYMVVTSGRSHRHVGAVADHVLQDLQKAGVPGLRVEGMPHCDWVLIDAGDVIVHVFRPEVRAFYNLEKMWAPGRSAARRAG
;
A
#
# COMPACT_ATOMS: atom_id res chain seq x y z
N MET A 1 8.52 -16.72 13.98
CA MET A 1 9.25 -15.95 13.00
C MET A 1 8.30 -15.40 11.95
N HIS A 2 8.54 -14.20 11.50
CA HIS A 2 7.69 -13.59 10.50
C HIS A 2 8.51 -13.26 9.25
N PRO A 3 7.86 -13.01 8.13
CA PRO A 3 8.57 -12.73 6.88
C PRO A 3 9.36 -11.42 6.95
N ASP A 4 10.44 -11.35 6.18
CA ASP A 4 11.21 -10.12 6.08
C ASP A 4 10.49 -9.15 5.11
N ALA A 5 11.08 -7.98 4.87
CA ALA A 5 10.45 -6.95 4.06
C ALA A 5 10.16 -7.42 2.63
N GLU A 6 11.08 -8.13 2.02
CA GLU A 6 10.88 -8.59 0.64
C GLU A 6 9.83 -9.69 0.56
N GLU A 7 9.81 -10.60 1.54
CA GLU A 7 8.79 -11.64 1.57
C GLU A 7 7.41 -11.02 1.82
N THR A 8 7.33 -10.04 2.71
CA THR A 8 6.09 -9.34 2.98
C THR A 8 5.60 -8.64 1.72
N LEU A 9 6.50 -7.99 1.00
CA LEU A 9 6.14 -7.30 -0.24
C LEU A 9 5.59 -8.29 -1.26
N ARG A 10 6.27 -9.44 -1.45
CA ARG A 10 5.80 -10.43 -2.41
C ARG A 10 4.41 -10.97 -2.06
N LEU A 11 4.19 -11.20 -0.78
CA LEU A 11 2.90 -11.69 -0.31
C LEU A 11 1.81 -10.67 -0.63
N ILE A 12 2.07 -9.40 -0.34
CA ILE A 12 1.12 -8.32 -0.60
C ILE A 12 0.82 -8.23 -2.09
N LEU A 13 1.85 -8.20 -2.92
CA LEU A 13 1.66 -8.07 -4.37
C LEU A 13 0.86 -9.24 -4.94
N ALA A 14 1.14 -10.45 -4.47
CA ALA A 14 0.40 -11.62 -4.91
C ALA A 14 -1.08 -11.52 -4.53
N ARG A 15 -1.34 -11.05 -3.32
CA ARG A 15 -2.72 -10.94 -2.87
C ARG A 15 -3.47 -9.82 -3.58
N LEU A 16 -2.81 -8.72 -3.88
CA LEU A 16 -3.41 -7.64 -4.63
C LEU A 16 -3.81 -8.12 -6.03
N SER A 17 -2.95 -8.92 -6.65
CA SER A 17 -3.24 -9.47 -7.96
C SER A 17 -4.45 -10.40 -7.89
N ASP A 18 -4.49 -11.28 -6.89
CA ASP A 18 -5.61 -12.21 -6.73
C ASP A 18 -6.92 -11.48 -6.49
N ALA A 19 -6.88 -10.36 -5.78
CA ALA A 19 -8.07 -9.57 -5.48
C ALA A 19 -8.43 -8.60 -6.60
N LYS A 20 -7.69 -8.65 -7.71
CA LYS A 20 -7.94 -7.82 -8.88
C LYS A 20 -7.76 -6.32 -8.62
N ALA A 21 -6.85 -5.97 -7.75
CA ALA A 21 -6.48 -4.57 -7.56
C ALA A 21 -5.87 -4.05 -8.85
N GLU A 22 -6.00 -2.75 -9.08
CA GLU A 22 -5.60 -2.14 -10.34
C GLU A 22 -4.47 -1.14 -10.16
N ASP A 23 -3.67 -0.99 -11.20
CA ASP A 23 -2.61 0.02 -11.26
C ASP A 23 -1.70 -0.01 -10.04
N THR A 24 -1.23 -1.19 -9.69
CA THR A 24 -0.37 -1.37 -8.53
C THR A 24 1.05 -0.94 -8.85
N ILE A 25 1.60 -0.08 -8.00
CA ILE A 25 3.00 0.30 -8.12
C ILE A 25 3.69 0.08 -6.79
N THR A 26 4.96 -0.24 -6.84
CA THR A 26 5.80 -0.43 -5.67
C THR A 26 6.89 0.62 -5.69
N ILE A 27 7.10 1.26 -4.55
CA ILE A 27 8.11 2.29 -4.42
C ILE A 27 9.12 1.83 -3.37
N ASP A 28 10.39 1.83 -3.74
CA ASP A 28 11.47 1.47 -2.83
C ASP A 28 11.78 2.69 -1.97
N LEU A 29 11.59 2.58 -0.67
CA LEU A 29 11.82 3.65 0.25
C LEU A 29 13.15 3.53 0.98
N ARG A 30 13.88 2.45 0.74
CA ARG A 30 15.12 2.21 1.46
C ARG A 30 16.11 3.33 1.17
N GLY A 31 16.63 3.91 2.23
CA GLY A 31 17.55 5.03 2.10
C GLY A 31 16.90 6.38 1.86
N LYS A 32 15.56 6.42 1.76
CA LYS A 32 14.85 7.68 1.53
C LYS A 32 14.07 8.15 2.75
N THR A 33 13.62 7.22 3.55
CA THR A 33 12.83 7.55 4.72
C THR A 33 12.88 6.37 5.69
N SER A 34 12.53 6.61 6.94
CA SER A 34 12.51 5.57 7.95
C SER A 34 11.12 4.99 8.18
N ILE A 35 10.12 5.41 7.42
CA ILE A 35 8.75 4.92 7.64
C ILE A 35 8.54 3.48 7.19
N GLY A 36 9.39 2.98 6.34
CA GLY A 36 9.31 1.60 5.87
C GLY A 36 10.32 1.36 4.77
N ASP A 37 10.42 0.14 4.31
CA ASP A 37 11.31 -0.23 3.22
C ASP A 37 10.64 -0.09 1.86
N TYR A 38 9.34 -0.33 1.81
CA TYR A 38 8.58 -0.26 0.55
C TYR A 38 7.22 0.36 0.79
N MET A 39 6.72 1.04 -0.22
CA MET A 39 5.35 1.54 -0.24
C MET A 39 4.67 0.96 -1.47
N VAL A 40 3.48 0.46 -1.30
CA VAL A 40 2.67 -0.06 -2.41
C VAL A 40 1.45 0.83 -2.54
N VAL A 41 1.17 1.30 -3.75
CA VAL A 41 -0.02 2.10 -4.02
C VAL A 41 -0.82 1.37 -5.07
N THR A 42 -2.09 1.17 -4.81
CA THR A 42 -2.96 0.42 -5.71
C THR A 42 -4.37 0.97 -5.66
N SER A 43 -5.22 0.54 -6.55
CA SER A 43 -6.59 1.03 -6.65
C SER A 43 -7.59 -0.11 -6.62
N GLY A 44 -8.75 0.16 -6.03
CA GLY A 44 -9.92 -0.69 -6.15
C GLY A 44 -11.01 0.11 -6.84
N ARG A 45 -11.88 -0.56 -7.60
CA ARG A 45 -12.86 0.10 -8.44
C ARG A 45 -14.00 0.80 -7.70
N SER A 46 -14.26 0.38 -6.48
CA SER A 46 -15.37 0.91 -5.70
C SER A 46 -15.02 0.81 -4.22
N HIS A 47 -15.83 1.41 -3.36
CA HIS A 47 -15.65 1.28 -1.91
C HIS A 47 -15.61 -0.18 -1.51
N ARG A 48 -16.54 -0.98 -2.05
CA ARG A 48 -16.61 -2.38 -1.72
C ARG A 48 -15.36 -3.11 -2.17
N HIS A 49 -14.88 -2.82 -3.36
CA HIS A 49 -13.67 -3.46 -3.88
C HIS A 49 -12.43 -3.07 -3.07
N VAL A 50 -12.31 -1.78 -2.72
CA VAL A 50 -11.21 -1.32 -1.88
C VAL A 50 -11.22 -2.08 -0.55
N GLY A 51 -12.39 -2.19 0.08
CA GLY A 51 -12.51 -2.91 1.33
C GLY A 51 -12.15 -4.38 1.21
N ALA A 52 -12.61 -5.03 0.13
CA ALA A 52 -12.30 -6.43 -0.10
C ALA A 52 -10.80 -6.65 -0.33
N VAL A 53 -10.17 -5.79 -1.12
CA VAL A 53 -8.73 -5.88 -1.39
C VAL A 53 -7.96 -5.74 -0.08
N ALA A 54 -8.29 -4.73 0.72
CA ALA A 54 -7.61 -4.51 1.98
C ALA A 54 -7.79 -5.68 2.94
N ASP A 55 -8.99 -6.23 3.00
CA ASP A 55 -9.28 -7.35 3.89
C ASP A 55 -8.48 -8.60 3.49
N HIS A 56 -8.40 -8.88 2.20
CA HIS A 56 -7.61 -10.01 1.72
C HIS A 56 -6.14 -9.87 2.10
N VAL A 57 -5.59 -8.68 1.92
CA VAL A 57 -4.20 -8.42 2.28
C VAL A 57 -3.99 -8.60 3.78
N LEU A 58 -4.89 -8.03 4.58
CA LEU A 58 -4.78 -8.14 6.03
C LEU A 58 -4.83 -9.58 6.52
N GLN A 59 -5.75 -10.37 5.97
CA GLN A 59 -5.86 -11.76 6.38
C GLN A 59 -4.59 -12.54 6.10
N ASP A 60 -3.99 -12.33 4.93
CA ASP A 60 -2.78 -13.05 4.59
C ASP A 60 -1.59 -12.60 5.43
N LEU A 61 -1.51 -11.32 5.73
CA LEU A 61 -0.45 -10.81 6.59
C LEU A 61 -0.57 -11.38 8.00
N GLN A 62 -1.81 -11.50 8.50
CA GLN A 62 -2.05 -12.09 9.80
C GLN A 62 -1.65 -13.56 9.81
N LYS A 63 -2.01 -14.29 8.76
CA LYS A 63 -1.66 -15.71 8.68
C LYS A 63 -0.16 -15.92 8.58
N ALA A 64 0.54 -14.98 7.97
CA ALA A 64 1.99 -15.05 7.83
C ALA A 64 2.72 -14.65 9.11
N GLY A 65 1.99 -14.18 10.13
CA GLY A 65 2.59 -13.82 11.39
C GLY A 65 3.25 -12.45 11.42
N VAL A 66 2.87 -11.55 10.52
CA VAL A 66 3.41 -10.20 10.52
C VAL A 66 2.89 -9.47 11.75
N PRO A 67 3.77 -8.99 12.63
CA PRO A 67 3.34 -8.36 13.88
C PRO A 67 3.00 -6.89 13.69
N GLY A 68 2.20 -6.37 14.61
CA GLY A 68 1.96 -4.93 14.69
C GLY A 68 1.19 -4.33 13.53
N LEU A 69 0.35 -5.12 12.87
CA LEU A 69 -0.43 -4.62 11.76
C LEU A 69 -1.36 -3.52 12.21
N ARG A 70 -1.42 -2.44 11.43
CA ARG A 70 -2.37 -1.36 11.68
C ARG A 70 -3.10 -1.07 10.39
N VAL A 71 -4.37 -0.71 10.51
CA VAL A 71 -5.17 -0.38 9.35
C VAL A 71 -6.03 0.84 9.68
N GLU A 72 -6.17 1.73 8.70
CA GLU A 72 -7.02 2.90 8.83
C GLU A 72 -7.83 3.07 7.56
N GLY A 73 -9.00 3.66 7.69
CA GLY A 73 -9.84 3.98 6.55
C GLY A 73 -10.85 2.92 6.13
N MET A 74 -10.89 1.79 6.84
CA MET A 74 -11.78 0.70 6.46
C MET A 74 -13.27 1.05 6.42
N PRO A 75 -13.79 1.81 7.37
CA PRO A 75 -15.23 2.09 7.33
C PRO A 75 -15.68 2.79 6.06
N HIS A 76 -14.90 3.74 5.56
CA HIS A 76 -15.28 4.50 4.39
C HIS A 76 -14.75 3.88 3.10
N CYS A 77 -13.59 3.24 3.16
CA CYS A 77 -12.97 2.59 2.01
C CYS A 77 -12.72 3.50 0.80
N ASP A 78 -12.44 4.77 1.06
CA ASP A 78 -11.99 5.69 0.02
C ASP A 78 -10.49 5.57 -0.12
N TRP A 79 -9.82 5.42 1.01
CA TRP A 79 -8.38 5.32 1.08
C TRP A 79 -8.07 4.48 2.32
N VAL A 80 -7.64 3.25 2.10
CA VAL A 80 -7.28 2.36 3.19
C VAL A 80 -5.76 2.28 3.27
N LEU A 81 -5.23 2.50 4.47
CA LEU A 81 -3.80 2.39 4.73
C LEU A 81 -3.58 1.15 5.55
N ILE A 82 -2.67 0.29 5.12
CA ILE A 82 -2.26 -0.88 5.87
C ILE A 82 -0.78 -0.71 6.20
N ASP A 83 -0.47 -0.64 7.48
CA ASP A 83 0.92 -0.53 7.93
C ASP A 83 1.37 -1.91 8.39
N ALA A 84 2.24 -2.53 7.62
CA ALA A 84 2.81 -3.84 7.93
C ALA A 84 4.26 -3.72 8.42
N GLY A 85 4.63 -2.56 8.94
CA GLY A 85 5.97 -2.33 9.45
C GLY A 85 6.94 -1.97 8.34
N ASP A 86 7.46 -2.97 7.66
CA ASP A 86 8.43 -2.75 6.60
C ASP A 86 7.79 -2.33 5.28
N VAL A 87 6.52 -2.62 5.10
CA VAL A 87 5.78 -2.31 3.88
C VAL A 87 4.51 -1.57 4.24
N ILE A 88 4.26 -0.47 3.57
CA ILE A 88 3.04 0.31 3.76
C ILE A 88 2.22 0.21 2.49
N VAL A 89 0.94 -0.16 2.61
CA VAL A 89 0.07 -0.33 1.47
C VAL A 89 -1.03 0.73 1.50
N HIS A 90 -1.21 1.42 0.37
CA HIS A 90 -2.28 2.37 0.19
C HIS A 90 -3.23 1.81 -0.87
N VAL A 91 -4.47 1.59 -0.51
CA VAL A 91 -5.51 1.14 -1.44
C VAL A 91 -6.51 2.27 -1.59
N PHE A 92 -6.66 2.82 -2.79
CA PHE A 92 -7.50 3.97 -3.04
C PHE A 92 -8.60 3.67 -4.02
N ARG A 93 -9.70 4.41 -3.95
CA ARG A 93 -10.55 4.52 -5.13
C ARG A 93 -9.80 5.41 -6.13
N PRO A 94 -9.97 5.19 -7.43
CA PRO A 94 -9.16 5.90 -8.43
C PRO A 94 -9.22 7.43 -8.33
N GLU A 95 -10.40 7.98 -8.07
CA GLU A 95 -10.52 9.43 -8.00
C GLU A 95 -9.83 10.00 -6.76
N VAL A 96 -9.80 9.26 -5.68
CA VAL A 96 -9.11 9.69 -4.47
C VAL A 96 -7.60 9.60 -4.69
N ARG A 97 -7.16 8.55 -5.34
CA ARG A 97 -5.75 8.37 -5.66
C ARG A 97 -5.24 9.52 -6.52
N ALA A 98 -6.00 9.88 -7.54
CA ALA A 98 -5.62 10.96 -8.43
C ALA A 98 -5.52 12.29 -7.68
N PHE A 99 -6.43 12.52 -6.76
CA PHE A 99 -6.45 13.75 -6.00
C PHE A 99 -5.23 13.90 -5.10
N TYR A 100 -4.90 12.86 -4.34
CA TYR A 100 -3.76 12.92 -3.44
C TYR A 100 -2.43 12.65 -4.11
N ASN A 101 -2.43 11.75 -5.11
CA ASN A 101 -1.25 11.51 -5.92
C ASN A 101 0.02 11.24 -5.10
N LEU A 102 -0.10 10.45 -4.06
CA LEU A 102 1.01 10.17 -3.17
C LEU A 102 2.22 9.58 -3.86
N GLU A 103 1.99 8.74 -4.83
CA GLU A 103 3.08 8.05 -5.49
C GLU A 103 4.05 8.99 -6.18
N LYS A 104 3.62 10.18 -6.56
CA LYS A 104 4.52 11.11 -7.21
C LYS A 104 5.57 11.68 -6.28
N MET A 105 5.30 11.67 -5.00
CA MET A 105 6.27 12.19 -4.04
C MET A 105 7.50 11.32 -3.98
N TRP A 106 7.32 10.03 -4.28
CA TRP A 106 8.39 9.06 -4.17
C TRP A 106 8.89 8.52 -5.49
N ALA A 107 8.38 9.03 -6.61
CA ALA A 107 8.75 8.53 -7.92
C ALA A 107 10.22 8.81 -8.21
N PRO A 108 10.91 7.88 -8.87
CA PRO A 108 12.32 8.09 -9.19
C PRO A 108 12.51 9.34 -10.03
N GLY A 109 13.58 10.07 -9.76
CA GLY A 109 13.88 11.26 -10.52
C GLY A 109 13.07 12.47 -10.16
N ARG A 110 12.11 12.36 -9.23
CA ARG A 110 11.30 13.46 -8.90
C ARG A 110 11.81 14.10 -7.66
N SER A 111 12.02 15.32 -7.66
CA SER A 111 12.46 16.05 -6.48
C SER A 111 11.25 16.54 -5.70
N ALA A 112 11.29 16.31 -4.40
CA ALA A 112 10.19 16.78 -3.58
C ALA A 112 10.11 18.27 -3.64
N ALA A 113 11.20 18.92 -3.81
CA ALA A 113 11.21 20.36 -3.86
C ALA A 113 10.46 20.86 -5.04
N ARG A 114 10.48 20.11 -6.10
CA ARG A 114 9.83 20.57 -7.19
C ARG A 114 8.46 20.62 -7.02
N ARG A 115 7.96 19.95 -6.16
CA ARG A 115 6.65 19.90 -6.11
C ARG A 115 6.16 20.93 -5.42
N ALA A 116 6.90 21.53 -4.81
CA ALA A 116 6.44 22.59 -4.03
C ALA A 116 5.73 23.56 -4.91
N GLY A 117 6.11 23.57 -6.05
CA GLY A 117 5.38 24.45 -6.91
C GLY A 117 4.03 23.91 -7.14
#